data_acc77cdb451f1457014de74fc66936e5
#
_entry.id   acc77cdb451f1457014de74fc66936e5
#
_cell.length_a   1.000
_cell.length_b   1.000
_cell.length_c   1.000
_cell.angle_alpha   90.00
_cell.angle_beta   90.00
_cell.angle_gamma   90.00
#
_symmetry.space_group_name_H-M   'P 1'
#
loop_
_entity.id
_entity.type
_entity.pdbx_description
1 polymer ?
#
loop_
_entity_poly.entity_id
_entity_poly.type
_entity_poly.pdbx_seq_one_letter_code
_entity_poly.pdbx_strand_id
1 'polypeptide(L)'
;MNYTEKGSKLYLFSIVLVAVIGGLLFGYDTAVISGADKGLQAFFMGASDFVYTDTIHGITSSSALIGCIIGSALSGFFASNLGRKNSLFIAGVLFFLSALGSYYPEFLFFDYGVPSYSLLVAFNFYRVLGGIGVGLASAIFASNLGRKNSLFIAGVL
;
A
#
# COMPACT_ATOMS: atom_id res chain seq x y z
N MET A 1 17.48 -39.60 11.14
CA MET A 1 16.07 -39.16 11.34
C MET A 1 15.65 -38.37 10.12
N ASN A 2 15.05 -39.03 9.14
CA ASN A 2 14.66 -38.41 7.87
C ASN A 2 13.31 -37.72 8.03
N TYR A 3 13.29 -36.43 8.38
CA TYR A 3 12.11 -35.60 8.29
C TYR A 3 11.93 -35.13 6.85
N THR A 4 11.38 -35.97 5.98
CA THR A 4 10.77 -35.53 4.75
C THR A 4 9.42 -34.88 5.12
N GLU A 5 9.41 -33.65 5.56
CA GLU A 5 8.20 -32.85 5.62
C GLU A 5 7.73 -32.60 4.18
N LYS A 6 6.81 -33.46 3.75
CA LYS A 6 6.02 -33.21 2.53
C LYS A 6 5.17 -31.98 2.80
N GLY A 7 5.71 -30.79 2.51
CA GLY A 7 4.93 -29.57 2.53
C GLY A 7 3.70 -29.73 1.65
N SER A 8 2.51 -29.48 2.20
CA SER A 8 1.27 -29.61 1.44
C SER A 8 1.31 -28.69 0.22
N LYS A 9 1.20 -29.26 -0.97
CA LYS A 9 1.15 -28.49 -2.23
C LYS A 9 0.02 -27.45 -2.21
N LEU A 10 -1.08 -27.76 -1.53
CA LEU A 10 -2.22 -26.87 -1.33
C LEU A 10 -1.83 -25.64 -0.47
N TYR A 11 -1.05 -25.85 0.58
CA TYR A 11 -0.55 -24.74 1.42
C TYR A 11 0.40 -23.83 0.66
N LEU A 12 1.29 -24.41 -0.14
CA LEU A 12 2.18 -23.62 -1.01
C LEU A 12 1.38 -22.81 -2.03
N PHE A 13 0.39 -23.46 -2.69
CA PHE A 13 -0.48 -22.78 -3.64
C PHE A 13 -1.24 -21.62 -3.00
N SER A 14 -1.79 -21.80 -1.79
CA SER A 14 -2.50 -20.75 -1.06
C SER A 14 -1.60 -19.54 -0.76
N ILE A 15 -0.34 -19.77 -0.34
CA ILE A 15 0.61 -18.68 -0.08
C ILE A 15 0.94 -17.92 -1.36
N VAL A 16 1.21 -18.63 -2.46
CA VAL A 16 1.50 -18.03 -3.75
C VAL A 16 0.29 -17.23 -4.25
N LEU A 17 -0.91 -17.77 -4.12
CA LEU A 17 -2.15 -17.08 -4.50
C LEU A 17 -2.31 -15.75 -3.75
N VAL A 18 -2.12 -15.75 -2.43
CA VAL A 18 -2.20 -14.54 -1.60
C VAL A 18 -1.15 -13.50 -2.01
N ALA A 19 0.08 -13.94 -2.31
CA ALA A 19 1.13 -13.05 -2.76
C ALA A 19 0.82 -12.42 -4.13
N VAL A 20 0.28 -13.22 -5.07
CA VAL A 20 -0.14 -12.76 -6.40
C VAL A 20 -1.29 -11.74 -6.29
N ILE A 21 -2.30 -12.02 -5.44
CA ILE A 21 -3.40 -11.08 -5.21
C ILE A 21 -2.88 -9.76 -4.62
N GLY A 22 -1.93 -9.81 -3.68
CA GLY A 22 -1.30 -8.60 -3.13
C GLY A 22 -0.58 -7.77 -4.19
N GLY A 23 0.18 -8.41 -5.08
CA GLY A 23 0.83 -7.74 -6.21
C GLY A 23 -0.17 -7.16 -7.22
N LEU A 24 -1.25 -7.88 -7.48
CA LEU A 24 -2.32 -7.44 -8.38
C LEU A 24 -3.06 -6.22 -7.81
N LEU A 25 -3.34 -6.20 -6.51
CA LEU A 25 -3.95 -5.06 -5.82
C LEU A 25 -3.08 -3.80 -5.94
N PHE A 26 -1.77 -3.94 -5.74
CA PHE A 26 -0.84 -2.82 -5.90
C PHE A 26 -0.79 -2.30 -7.35
N GLY A 27 -0.72 -3.20 -8.33
CA GLY A 27 -0.75 -2.86 -9.74
C GLY A 27 -2.07 -2.20 -10.15
N TYR A 28 -3.18 -2.68 -9.61
CA TYR A 28 -4.52 -2.12 -9.84
C TYR A 28 -4.63 -0.69 -9.28
N ASP A 29 -4.16 -0.43 -8.05
CA ASP A 29 -4.17 0.91 -7.46
C ASP A 29 -3.38 1.91 -8.32
N THR A 30 -2.21 1.51 -8.80
CA THR A 30 -1.39 2.32 -9.71
C THR A 30 -2.09 2.58 -11.05
N ALA A 31 -2.74 1.57 -11.61
CA ALA A 31 -3.48 1.70 -12.87
C ALA A 31 -4.71 2.61 -12.74
N VAL A 32 -5.45 2.48 -11.63
CA VAL A 32 -6.64 3.32 -11.36
C VAL A 32 -6.25 4.78 -11.23
N ILE A 33 -5.19 5.09 -10.49
CA ILE A 33 -4.70 6.47 -10.38
C ILE A 33 -4.26 7.02 -11.74
N SER A 34 -3.52 6.25 -12.51
CA SER A 34 -3.12 6.66 -13.86
C SER A 34 -4.33 6.92 -14.77
N GLY A 35 -5.39 6.13 -14.64
CA GLY A 35 -6.65 6.34 -15.36
C GLY A 35 -7.44 7.55 -14.87
N ALA A 36 -7.44 7.82 -13.57
CA ALA A 36 -8.15 8.94 -12.94
C ALA A 36 -7.38 10.26 -13.01
N ASP A 37 -6.13 10.26 -13.43
CA ASP A 37 -5.20 11.38 -13.41
C ASP A 37 -5.77 12.66 -14.02
N LYS A 38 -6.29 12.57 -15.24
CA LYS A 38 -6.91 13.71 -15.95
C LYS A 38 -8.20 14.20 -15.26
N GLY A 39 -8.99 13.28 -14.71
CA GLY A 39 -10.21 13.63 -13.97
C GLY A 39 -9.91 14.35 -12.68
N LEU A 40 -8.89 13.89 -11.95
CA LEU A 40 -8.40 14.49 -10.71
C LEU A 40 -7.87 15.92 -10.97
N GLN A 41 -7.08 16.07 -12.04
CA GLN A 41 -6.58 17.38 -12.46
C GLN A 41 -7.72 18.32 -12.82
N ALA A 42 -8.68 17.88 -13.63
CA ALA A 42 -9.83 18.71 -14.03
C ALA A 42 -10.69 19.11 -12.83
N PHE A 43 -10.88 18.22 -11.86
CA PHE A 43 -11.65 18.49 -10.64
C PHE A 43 -10.97 19.57 -9.78
N PHE A 44 -9.68 19.42 -9.48
CA PHE A 44 -8.96 20.38 -8.63
C PHE A 44 -8.57 21.68 -9.34
N MET A 45 -8.51 21.72 -10.68
CA MET A 45 -8.39 22.99 -11.42
C MET A 45 -9.61 23.91 -11.25
N GLY A 46 -10.77 23.35 -10.91
CA GLY A 46 -11.99 24.13 -10.60
C GLY A 46 -12.02 24.70 -9.18
N ALA A 47 -10.99 24.49 -8.36
CA ALA A 47 -10.95 25.00 -6.99
C ALA A 47 -10.81 26.54 -6.98
N SER A 48 -11.58 27.19 -6.12
CA SER A 48 -11.52 28.63 -5.91
C SER A 48 -10.48 29.05 -4.84
N ASP A 49 -10.09 28.11 -3.98
CA ASP A 49 -9.29 28.38 -2.78
C ASP A 49 -7.77 28.36 -3.04
N PHE A 50 -7.34 27.70 -4.12
CA PHE A 50 -5.91 27.57 -4.44
C PHE A 50 -5.69 27.32 -5.94
N VAL A 51 -4.47 27.60 -6.41
CA VAL A 51 -4.07 27.33 -7.78
C VAL A 51 -3.48 25.92 -7.85
N TYR A 52 -4.18 25.01 -8.53
CA TYR A 52 -3.71 23.65 -8.78
C TYR A 52 -2.63 23.64 -9.85
N THR A 53 -1.37 23.42 -9.44
CA THR A 53 -0.21 23.43 -10.34
C THR A 53 0.24 22.00 -10.67
N ASP A 54 1.00 21.83 -11.75
CA ASP A 54 1.59 20.55 -12.15
C ASP A 54 2.46 19.94 -11.03
N THR A 55 3.10 20.79 -10.21
CA THR A 55 3.89 20.34 -9.05
C THR A 55 2.98 19.69 -8.00
N ILE A 56 1.87 20.32 -7.66
CA ILE A 56 0.88 19.78 -6.72
C ILE A 56 0.30 18.46 -7.25
N HIS A 57 0.00 18.44 -8.55
CA HIS A 57 -0.47 17.24 -9.23
C HIS A 57 0.55 16.09 -9.12
N GLY A 58 1.83 16.35 -9.40
CA GLY A 58 2.91 15.37 -9.24
C GLY A 58 3.06 14.84 -7.81
N ILE A 59 2.94 15.72 -6.80
CA ILE A 59 2.96 15.32 -5.39
C ILE A 59 1.76 14.43 -5.07
N THR A 60 0.57 14.78 -5.54
CA THR A 60 -0.65 14.01 -5.33
C THR A 60 -0.54 12.63 -5.96
N SER A 61 -0.05 12.52 -7.19
CA SER A 61 0.13 11.25 -7.88
C SER A 61 1.18 10.36 -7.19
N SER A 62 2.24 10.95 -6.64
CA SER A 62 3.33 10.22 -5.97
C SER A 62 3.14 10.01 -4.47
N SER A 63 2.09 10.54 -3.85
CA SER A 63 1.86 10.49 -2.41
C SER A 63 1.89 9.08 -1.82
N ALA A 64 1.34 8.09 -2.53
CA ALA A 64 1.38 6.68 -2.14
C ALA A 64 2.81 6.11 -2.11
N LEU A 65 3.69 6.55 -3.01
CA LEU A 65 5.09 6.12 -3.02
C LEU A 65 5.85 6.61 -1.78
N ILE A 66 5.57 7.83 -1.33
CA ILE A 66 6.11 8.37 -0.08
C ILE A 66 5.68 7.47 1.09
N GLY A 67 4.39 7.10 1.12
CA GLY A 67 3.87 6.14 2.10
C GLY A 67 4.58 4.78 2.05
N CYS A 68 4.85 4.25 0.85
CA CYS A 68 5.57 2.99 0.67
C CYS A 68 6.99 3.03 1.25
N ILE A 69 7.71 4.12 1.07
CA ILE A 69 9.06 4.30 1.63
C ILE A 69 9.00 4.26 3.16
N ILE A 70 8.07 5.00 3.77
CA ILE A 70 7.88 5.02 5.22
C ILE A 70 7.47 3.64 5.72
N GLY A 71 6.50 2.99 5.09
CA GLY A 71 6.01 1.66 5.48
C GLY A 71 7.09 0.59 5.41
N SER A 72 7.91 0.59 4.36
CA SER A 72 9.02 -0.35 4.21
C SER A 72 10.11 -0.13 5.28
N ALA A 73 10.44 1.12 5.58
CA ALA A 73 11.41 1.45 6.65
C ALA A 73 10.93 0.99 8.03
N LEU A 74 9.63 1.13 8.31
CA LEU A 74 9.03 0.73 9.59
C LEU A 74 8.76 -0.78 9.70
N SER A 75 8.83 -1.52 8.61
CA SER A 75 8.45 -2.94 8.55
C SER A 75 9.24 -3.82 9.53
N GLY A 76 10.53 -3.56 9.70
CA GLY A 76 11.39 -4.28 10.64
C GLY A 76 10.95 -4.11 12.09
N PHE A 77 10.60 -2.88 12.49
CA PHE A 77 10.09 -2.57 13.81
C PHE A 77 8.76 -3.25 14.10
N PHE A 78 7.82 -3.17 13.17
CA PHE A 78 6.52 -3.83 13.32
C PHE A 78 6.64 -5.35 13.34
N ALA A 79 7.46 -5.93 12.47
CA ALA A 79 7.66 -7.38 12.41
C ALA A 79 8.34 -7.93 13.66
N SER A 80 9.24 -7.18 14.32
CA SER A 80 9.92 -7.60 15.55
C SER A 80 9.05 -7.49 16.80
N ASN A 81 8.26 -6.41 16.92
CA ASN A 81 7.48 -6.14 18.13
C ASN A 81 6.09 -6.81 18.13
N LEU A 82 5.38 -6.75 17.01
CA LEU A 82 4.01 -7.27 16.88
C LEU A 82 3.94 -8.64 16.22
N GLY A 83 5.05 -9.07 15.62
CA GLY A 83 5.09 -10.30 14.84
C GLY A 83 4.51 -10.11 13.43
N ARG A 84 4.95 -10.95 12.50
CA ARG A 84 4.66 -10.84 11.07
C ARG A 84 3.18 -10.92 10.73
N LYS A 85 2.44 -11.80 11.41
CA LYS A 85 1.00 -11.99 11.19
C LYS A 85 0.21 -10.72 11.53
N ASN A 86 0.47 -10.14 12.69
CA ASN A 86 -0.24 -8.94 13.15
C ASN A 86 0.17 -7.72 12.30
N SER A 87 1.43 -7.63 11.90
CA SER A 87 1.90 -6.55 11.02
C SER A 87 1.25 -6.60 9.64
N LEU A 88 1.06 -7.79 9.06
CA LEU A 88 0.32 -7.95 7.80
C LEU A 88 -1.17 -7.63 7.95
N PHE A 89 -1.76 -7.95 9.10
CA PHE A 89 -3.14 -7.57 9.39
C PHE A 89 -3.29 -6.05 9.47
N ILE A 90 -2.38 -5.37 10.17
CA ILE A 90 -2.34 -3.89 10.24
C ILE A 90 -2.16 -3.29 8.84
N ALA A 91 -1.26 -3.84 8.02
CA ALA A 91 -1.06 -3.40 6.65
C ALA A 91 -2.36 -3.50 5.82
N GLY A 92 -3.10 -4.60 5.96
CA GLY A 92 -4.40 -4.79 5.29
C GLY A 92 -5.45 -3.79 5.76
N VAL A 93 -5.51 -3.50 7.08
CA VAL A 93 -6.43 -2.49 7.64
C VAL A 93 -6.08 -1.09 7.13
N LEU A 94 -4.80 -0.71 7.10
CA LEU A 94 -4.35 0.58 6.56
C LEU A 94 -4.73 0.74 5.08
N PHE A 95 -4.54 -0.32 4.29
CA PHE A 95 -4.90 -0.31 2.89
C PHE A 95 -6.42 -0.19 2.69
N PHE A 96 -7.21 -0.90 3.49
CA PHE A 96 -8.66 -0.82 3.46
C PHE A 96 -9.18 0.58 3.82
N LEU A 97 -8.64 1.19 4.88
CA LEU A 97 -8.98 2.57 5.28
C LEU A 97 -8.60 3.59 4.20
N SER A 98 -7.44 3.39 3.57
CA SER A 98 -7.01 4.20 2.43
C SER A 98 -7.97 4.12 1.26
N ALA A 99 -8.40 2.90 0.90
CA ALA A 99 -9.34 2.68 -0.20
C ALA A 99 -10.70 3.36 0.08
N LEU A 100 -11.23 3.23 1.30
CA LEU A 100 -12.46 3.90 1.71
C LEU A 100 -12.31 5.42 1.69
N GLY A 101 -11.24 5.96 2.26
CA GLY A 101 -10.99 7.39 2.31
C GLY A 101 -10.68 8.01 0.94
N SER A 102 -10.07 7.26 0.03
CA SER A 102 -9.85 7.72 -1.35
C SER A 102 -11.13 7.67 -2.20
N TYR A 103 -12.05 6.74 -1.90
CA TYR A 103 -13.34 6.64 -2.57
C TYR A 103 -14.31 7.73 -2.12
N TYR A 104 -14.32 8.05 -0.82
CA TYR A 104 -15.13 9.13 -0.23
C TYR A 104 -14.26 10.06 0.61
N PRO A 105 -13.39 10.88 0.02
CA PRO A 105 -12.55 11.80 0.78
C PRO A 105 -13.35 12.86 1.52
N GLU A 106 -14.60 13.08 1.12
CA GLU A 106 -15.54 14.06 1.67
C GLU A 106 -16.30 13.54 2.91
N PHE A 107 -16.20 12.24 3.23
CA PHE A 107 -17.07 11.53 4.18
C PHE A 107 -17.10 12.11 5.60
N LEU A 108 -16.03 12.79 6.05
CA LEU A 108 -15.95 13.20 7.45
C LEU A 108 -16.17 14.71 7.70
N PHE A 109 -15.82 15.61 6.77
CA PHE A 109 -15.72 17.04 7.09
C PHE A 109 -15.91 18.01 5.91
N PHE A 110 -16.23 17.56 4.70
CA PHE A 110 -16.22 18.41 3.52
C PHE A 110 -17.55 18.38 2.76
N ASP A 111 -17.86 19.50 2.08
CA ASP A 111 -19.02 19.60 1.20
C ASP A 111 -18.83 18.76 -0.06
N TYR A 112 -19.85 18.00 -0.42
CA TYR A 112 -19.80 17.05 -1.53
C TYR A 112 -19.60 17.77 -2.87
N GLY A 113 -18.57 17.37 -3.62
CA GLY A 113 -18.31 17.89 -4.96
C GLY A 113 -17.66 19.26 -5.03
N VAL A 114 -17.23 19.84 -3.89
CA VAL A 114 -16.54 21.15 -3.85
C VAL A 114 -15.03 20.92 -3.77
N PRO A 115 -14.25 21.24 -4.82
CA PRO A 115 -12.81 21.14 -4.77
C PRO A 115 -12.23 22.17 -3.80
N SER A 116 -11.51 21.73 -2.78
CA SER A 116 -10.84 22.57 -1.79
C SER A 116 -9.43 22.06 -1.49
N TYR A 117 -8.56 22.94 -0.99
CA TYR A 117 -7.22 22.56 -0.56
C TYR A 117 -7.24 21.51 0.56
N SER A 118 -8.18 21.65 1.49
CA SER A 118 -8.35 20.71 2.60
C SER A 118 -8.74 19.31 2.11
N LEU A 119 -9.60 19.22 1.10
CA LEU A 119 -9.98 17.97 0.46
C LEU A 119 -8.78 17.29 -0.22
N LEU A 120 -7.95 18.07 -0.90
CA LEU A 120 -6.72 17.57 -1.52
C LEU A 120 -5.76 17.01 -0.48
N VAL A 121 -5.57 17.69 0.65
CA VAL A 121 -4.72 17.22 1.75
C VAL A 121 -5.27 15.92 2.33
N ALA A 122 -6.57 15.83 2.58
CA ALA A 122 -7.22 14.61 3.08
C ALA A 122 -7.04 13.44 2.10
N PHE A 123 -7.26 13.66 0.82
CA PHE A 123 -7.04 12.66 -0.22
C PHE A 123 -5.59 12.17 -0.24
N ASN A 124 -4.61 13.08 -0.22
CA ASN A 124 -3.19 12.71 -0.15
C ASN A 124 -2.84 11.95 1.13
N PHE A 125 -3.44 12.30 2.27
CA PHE A 125 -3.25 11.59 3.53
C PHE A 125 -3.73 10.13 3.43
N TYR A 126 -4.91 9.88 2.87
CA TYR A 126 -5.40 8.51 2.66
C TYR A 126 -4.50 7.72 1.72
N ARG A 127 -3.96 8.34 0.67
CA ARG A 127 -3.02 7.70 -0.23
C ARG A 127 -1.69 7.34 0.44
N VAL A 128 -1.16 8.21 1.29
CA VAL A 128 0.04 7.93 2.09
C VAL A 128 -0.23 6.75 3.04
N LEU A 129 -1.40 6.70 3.71
CA LEU A 129 -1.78 5.57 4.56
C LEU A 129 -1.81 4.24 3.79
N GLY A 130 -2.37 4.24 2.59
CA GLY A 130 -2.37 3.06 1.72
C GLY A 130 -0.96 2.63 1.33
N GLY A 131 -0.13 3.61 0.96
CA GLY A 131 1.29 3.39 0.69
C GLY A 131 2.02 2.76 1.86
N ILE A 132 1.81 3.25 3.10
CA ILE A 132 2.41 2.64 4.31
C ILE A 132 1.99 1.18 4.43
N GLY A 133 0.72 0.85 4.23
CA GLY A 133 0.22 -0.52 4.25
C GLY A 133 0.93 -1.41 3.22
N VAL A 134 1.04 -0.94 1.98
CA VAL A 134 1.73 -1.67 0.90
C VAL A 134 3.22 -1.83 1.19
N GLY A 135 3.91 -0.77 1.62
CA GLY A 135 5.33 -0.80 1.95
C GLY A 135 5.63 -1.76 3.10
N LEU A 136 4.79 -1.75 4.15
CA LEU A 136 4.89 -2.67 5.28
C LEU A 136 4.73 -4.13 4.84
N ALA A 137 3.71 -4.43 4.05
CA ALA A 137 3.44 -5.78 3.58
C ALA A 137 4.55 -6.30 2.66
N SER A 138 4.96 -5.51 1.66
CA SER A 138 5.99 -5.92 0.69
C SER A 138 7.34 -6.19 1.34
N ALA A 139 7.78 -5.36 2.29
CA ALA A 139 9.04 -5.55 3.01
C ALA A 139 9.01 -6.79 3.92
N ILE A 140 7.87 -7.09 4.58
CA ILE A 140 7.71 -8.32 5.37
C ILE A 140 7.76 -9.55 4.47
N PHE A 141 7.14 -9.53 3.29
CA PHE A 141 7.23 -10.63 2.32
C PHE A 141 8.65 -10.82 1.80
N ALA A 142 9.35 -9.73 1.44
CA ALA A 142 10.73 -9.79 0.98
C ALA A 142 11.67 -10.38 2.05
N SER A 143 11.51 -10.00 3.31
CA SER A 143 12.29 -10.54 4.42
C SER A 143 12.07 -12.05 4.65
N ASN A 144 10.86 -12.54 4.37
CA ASN A 144 10.55 -13.98 4.45
C ASN A 144 11.21 -14.79 3.33
N LEU A 145 11.23 -14.25 2.11
CA LEU A 145 11.89 -14.87 0.97
C LEU A 145 13.41 -14.93 1.16
N GLY A 146 14.01 -13.82 1.61
CA GLY A 146 15.44 -13.75 1.89
C GLY A 146 15.89 -14.78 2.93
N ARG A 147 15.13 -14.97 4.01
CA ARG A 147 15.44 -15.96 5.05
C ARG A 147 15.34 -17.41 4.55
N LYS A 148 14.36 -17.72 3.71
CA LYS A 148 14.27 -19.08 3.12
C LYS A 148 15.43 -19.38 2.19
N ASN A 149 15.84 -18.41 1.39
CA ASN A 149 16.96 -18.56 0.48
C ASN A 149 18.30 -18.72 1.24
N SER A 150 18.50 -17.95 2.32
CA SER A 150 19.71 -18.09 3.16
C SER A 150 19.77 -19.44 3.87
N LEU A 151 18.66 -19.98 4.36
CA LEU A 151 18.57 -21.30 4.96
C LEU A 151 18.82 -22.42 3.92
N PHE A 152 18.34 -22.23 2.68
CA PHE A 152 18.59 -23.18 1.58
C PHE A 152 20.07 -23.21 1.23
N ILE A 153 20.74 -22.06 1.11
CA ILE A 153 22.17 -21.95 0.83
C ILE A 153 22.99 -22.54 1.99
N ALA A 154 22.63 -22.26 3.25
CA ALA A 154 23.31 -22.82 4.43
C ALA A 154 23.09 -24.34 4.58
N GLY A 155 22.02 -24.90 4.03
CA GLY A 155 21.77 -26.34 4.06
C GLY A 155 22.43 -27.11 2.88
N VAL A 156 23.01 -26.41 1.92
CA VAL A 156 23.74 -26.99 0.78
C VAL A 156 25.27 -27.00 1.01
N LEU A 157 25.75 -26.27 2.00
CA LEU A 157 27.14 -26.27 2.47
C LEU A 157 27.31 -27.17 3.71
#